data_708d91cab2da9f29760d306bc24a83c9
#
_entry.id   708d91cab2da9f29760d306bc24a83c9
#
_cell.length_a   1.000
_cell.length_b   1.000
_cell.length_c   1.000
_cell.angle_alpha   90.00
_cell.angle_beta   90.00
_cell.angle_gamma   90.00
#
_symmetry.space_group_name_H-M   'P 1'
#
loop_
_entity.id
_entity.type
_entity.pdbx_description
1 polymer ?
#
loop_
_entity_poly.entity_id
_entity_poly.type
_entity_poly.pdbx_seq_one_letter_code
_entity_poly.pdbx_strand_id
1 'polypeptide(L)'
;NKLITLLGNLGVKIQKNGPGDYTFQADEVNVDYLKTEAFKKEGGSLRGSIMIVGPLLARFGCGYIPKPGGDKIGRRRLDTHFEGFINLGAKFRYEREDHFYGVEVEGRLKGAYMLLDEASVTGTANIVMAAVLAEGITTIYNAACEPYLQQLCKMLNSMGAKITGIGSNLITIEGVESLG
;
A
#
# COMPACT_ATOMS: atom_id res chain seq x y z
N ASN A 1 -1.32 12.45 -15.71
CA ASN A 1 -0.63 11.34 -15.02
C ASN A 1 -1.68 10.34 -14.53
N LYS A 2 -1.61 9.07 -15.00
CA LYS A 2 -2.61 8.02 -14.73
C LYS A 2 -2.87 7.79 -13.21
N LEU A 3 -1.82 7.88 -12.38
CA LEU A 3 -1.99 7.71 -10.92
C LEU A 3 -2.80 8.86 -10.31
N ILE A 4 -2.54 10.09 -10.71
CA ILE A 4 -3.30 11.28 -10.24
C ILE A 4 -4.77 11.14 -10.62
N THR A 5 -5.06 10.69 -11.85
CA THR A 5 -6.44 10.43 -12.29
C THR A 5 -7.10 9.35 -11.43
N LEU A 6 -6.41 8.22 -11.20
CA LEU A 6 -6.91 7.13 -10.36
C LEU A 6 -7.21 7.60 -8.93
N LEU A 7 -6.32 8.37 -8.31
CA LEU A 7 -6.53 8.92 -6.97
C LEU A 7 -7.71 9.90 -6.92
N GLY A 8 -7.86 10.75 -7.95
CA GLY A 8 -9.00 11.67 -8.05
C GLY A 8 -10.33 10.91 -8.15
N ASN A 9 -10.38 9.84 -8.92
CA ASN A 9 -11.58 8.99 -9.06
C ASN A 9 -11.90 8.22 -7.77
N LEU A 10 -10.88 7.93 -6.95
CA LEU A 10 -11.06 7.39 -5.60
C LEU A 10 -11.59 8.43 -4.57
N GLY A 11 -11.77 9.69 -4.96
CA GLY A 11 -12.25 10.75 -4.08
C GLY A 11 -11.16 11.59 -3.43
N VAL A 12 -9.87 11.37 -3.76
CA VAL A 12 -8.79 12.23 -3.27
C VAL A 12 -8.90 13.60 -3.90
N LYS A 13 -9.01 14.64 -3.08
CA LYS A 13 -8.96 16.03 -3.53
C LYS A 13 -7.54 16.38 -3.94
N ILE A 14 -7.36 16.83 -5.18
CA ILE A 14 -6.05 17.09 -5.76
C ILE A 14 -6.00 18.52 -6.26
N GLN A 15 -5.14 19.34 -5.68
CA GLN A 15 -4.88 20.68 -6.10
C GLN A 15 -3.48 20.78 -6.73
N LYS A 16 -3.42 21.27 -7.96
CA LYS A 16 -2.16 21.57 -8.62
C LYS A 16 -1.74 23.01 -8.29
N ASN A 17 -0.63 23.17 -7.61
CA ASN A 17 -0.09 24.48 -7.21
C ASN A 17 0.90 25.04 -8.22
N GLY A 18 1.58 24.16 -8.98
CA GLY A 18 2.57 24.54 -9.97
C GLY A 18 3.08 23.34 -10.78
N PRO A 19 4.09 23.53 -11.62
CA PRO A 19 4.73 22.42 -12.33
C PRO A 19 5.39 21.44 -11.34
N GLY A 20 4.82 20.22 -11.25
CA GLY A 20 5.31 19.17 -10.33
C GLY A 20 4.91 19.37 -8.87
N ASP A 21 4.15 20.40 -8.53
CA ASP A 21 3.70 20.71 -7.18
C ASP A 21 2.19 20.46 -7.04
N TYR A 22 1.82 19.56 -6.12
CA TYR A 22 0.44 19.14 -5.87
C TYR A 22 0.16 19.01 -4.38
N THR A 23 -1.03 19.42 -3.98
CA THR A 23 -1.60 19.10 -2.67
C THR A 23 -2.62 17.99 -2.82
N PHE A 24 -2.51 16.96 -1.96
CA PHE A 24 -3.43 15.83 -1.90
C PHE A 24 -4.14 15.82 -0.56
N GLN A 25 -5.46 15.62 -0.57
CA GLN A 25 -6.25 15.46 0.63
C GLN A 25 -7.22 14.29 0.45
N ALA A 26 -7.08 13.27 1.28
CA ALA A 26 -7.78 11.98 1.16
C ALA A 26 -8.73 11.72 2.36
N ASP A 27 -9.54 12.71 2.75
CA ASP A 27 -10.48 12.60 3.87
C ASP A 27 -11.64 11.66 3.53
N GLU A 28 -12.16 11.79 2.32
CA GLU A 28 -13.35 11.09 1.83
C GLU A 28 -12.98 10.18 0.66
N VAL A 29 -12.45 8.99 0.96
CA VAL A 29 -12.13 7.99 -0.05
C VAL A 29 -13.34 7.13 -0.34
N ASN A 30 -13.73 7.04 -1.61
CA ASN A 30 -14.83 6.19 -2.08
C ASN A 30 -14.31 4.77 -2.35
N VAL A 31 -14.37 3.89 -1.35
CA VAL A 31 -13.94 2.49 -1.48
C VAL A 31 -14.82 1.66 -2.41
N ASP A 32 -16.08 2.06 -2.64
CA ASP A 32 -16.97 1.36 -3.58
C ASP A 32 -16.52 1.53 -5.03
N TYR A 33 -15.79 2.61 -5.34
CA TYR A 33 -15.18 2.79 -6.66
C TYR A 33 -14.23 1.64 -7.03
N LEU A 34 -13.55 1.03 -6.06
CA LEU A 34 -12.63 -0.10 -6.28
C LEU A 34 -13.31 -1.33 -6.91
N LYS A 35 -14.63 -1.45 -6.82
CA LYS A 35 -15.42 -2.56 -7.36
C LYS A 35 -15.99 -2.28 -8.74
N THR A 36 -15.76 -1.08 -9.29
CA THR A 36 -16.32 -0.66 -10.58
C THR A 36 -15.48 -1.14 -11.78
N GLU A 37 -16.12 -1.29 -12.93
CA GLU A 37 -15.43 -1.58 -14.19
C GLU A 37 -14.47 -0.44 -14.60
N ALA A 38 -14.78 0.80 -14.24
CA ALA A 38 -13.89 1.95 -14.46
C ALA A 38 -12.57 1.76 -13.72
N PHE A 39 -12.62 1.39 -12.43
CA PHE A 39 -11.43 1.11 -11.64
C PHE A 39 -10.63 -0.10 -12.19
N LYS A 40 -11.32 -1.17 -12.58
CA LYS A 40 -10.66 -2.35 -13.17
C LYS A 40 -9.84 -1.98 -14.41
N LYS A 41 -10.39 -1.13 -15.27
CA LYS A 41 -9.71 -0.64 -16.48
C LYS A 41 -8.51 0.28 -16.15
N GLU A 42 -8.70 1.23 -15.23
CA GLU A 42 -7.67 2.19 -14.85
C GLU A 42 -6.54 1.52 -14.07
N GLY A 43 -6.87 0.79 -13.02
CA GLY A 43 -5.91 0.07 -12.17
C GLY A 43 -5.13 -0.99 -12.94
N GLY A 44 -5.81 -1.74 -13.83
CA GLY A 44 -5.17 -2.73 -14.69
C GLY A 44 -4.18 -2.13 -15.69
N SER A 45 -4.35 -0.86 -16.08
CA SER A 45 -3.45 -0.16 -16.99
C SER A 45 -2.18 0.42 -16.32
N LEU A 46 -2.11 0.38 -14.99
CA LEU A 46 -1.06 1.00 -14.20
C LEU A 46 -0.53 0.01 -13.16
N ARG A 47 0.69 -0.50 -13.35
CA ARG A 47 1.29 -1.42 -12.37
C ARG A 47 1.44 -0.82 -10.98
N GLY A 48 1.76 0.48 -10.90
CA GLY A 48 1.89 1.21 -9.63
C GLY A 48 0.60 1.32 -8.82
N SER A 49 -0.56 0.94 -9.38
CA SER A 49 -1.83 0.92 -8.66
C SER A 49 -1.82 -0.01 -7.44
N ILE A 50 -0.95 -1.03 -7.41
CA ILE A 50 -0.77 -1.90 -6.24
C ILE A 50 -0.42 -1.12 -4.97
N MET A 51 0.23 0.04 -5.10
CA MET A 51 0.68 0.85 -3.96
C MET A 51 -0.46 1.50 -3.16
N ILE A 52 -1.69 1.53 -3.69
CA ILE A 52 -2.85 2.02 -2.93
C ILE A 52 -3.38 0.99 -1.94
N VAL A 53 -3.02 -0.29 -2.09
CA VAL A 53 -3.62 -1.39 -1.30
C VAL A 53 -3.25 -1.29 0.17
N GLY A 54 -1.99 -1.04 0.51
CA GLY A 54 -1.55 -0.92 1.90
C GLY A 54 -2.29 0.18 2.67
N PRO A 55 -2.31 1.43 2.19
CA PRO A 55 -3.07 2.51 2.82
C PRO A 55 -4.58 2.26 2.90
N LEU A 56 -5.18 1.68 1.87
CA LEU A 56 -6.61 1.35 1.88
C LEU A 56 -6.93 0.28 2.91
N LEU A 57 -6.13 -0.78 2.96
CA LEU A 57 -6.29 -1.86 3.92
C LEU A 57 -6.15 -1.35 5.36
N ALA A 58 -5.16 -0.49 5.62
CA ALA A 58 -4.93 0.09 6.94
C ALA A 58 -6.06 1.00 7.41
N ARG A 59 -6.65 1.81 6.50
CA ARG A 59 -7.66 2.81 6.84
C ARG A 59 -9.08 2.30 6.76
N PHE A 60 -9.37 1.42 5.80
CA PHE A 60 -10.73 1.01 5.47
C PHE A 60 -10.96 -0.51 5.60
N GLY A 61 -9.94 -1.28 5.98
CA GLY A 61 -10.01 -2.71 6.15
C GLY A 61 -10.13 -3.51 4.84
N CYS A 62 -10.04 -2.87 3.70
CA CYS A 62 -10.12 -3.53 2.40
C CYS A 62 -9.25 -2.85 1.35
N GLY A 63 -8.73 -3.64 0.42
CA GLY A 63 -8.03 -3.18 -0.75
C GLY A 63 -8.30 -4.12 -1.92
N TYR A 64 -8.57 -3.56 -3.08
CA TYR A 64 -8.85 -4.30 -4.29
C TYR A 64 -7.98 -3.81 -5.42
N ILE A 65 -7.48 -4.74 -6.24
CA ILE A 65 -6.68 -4.40 -7.41
C ILE A 65 -6.97 -5.38 -8.54
N PRO A 66 -7.25 -4.90 -9.76
CA PRO A 66 -7.30 -5.77 -10.92
C PRO A 66 -5.91 -6.34 -11.19
N LYS A 67 -5.85 -7.51 -11.81
CA LYS A 67 -4.56 -8.07 -12.23
C LYS A 67 -3.79 -7.00 -13.02
N PRO A 68 -2.65 -6.53 -12.51
CA PRO A 68 -1.98 -5.40 -13.15
C PRO A 68 -1.51 -5.77 -14.54
N GLY A 69 -1.91 -4.94 -15.49
CA GLY A 69 -1.23 -4.83 -16.77
C GLY A 69 0.09 -4.10 -16.61
N GLY A 70 0.69 -3.67 -17.68
CA GLY A 70 1.84 -2.79 -17.67
C GLY A 70 2.99 -3.31 -18.51
N ASP A 71 4.15 -2.67 -18.37
CA ASP A 71 5.31 -2.90 -19.20
C ASP A 71 5.74 -4.37 -19.23
N LYS A 72 6.00 -4.89 -20.41
CA LYS A 72 6.45 -6.26 -20.68
C LYS A 72 7.88 -6.54 -20.15
N ILE A 73 8.25 -5.96 -19.03
CA ILE A 73 9.56 -6.13 -18.40
C ILE A 73 9.50 -7.35 -17.47
N GLY A 74 9.38 -8.55 -18.04
CA GLY A 74 9.45 -9.79 -17.29
C GLY A 74 8.31 -10.04 -16.29
N ARG A 75 8.31 -11.24 -15.68
CA ARG A 75 7.42 -11.58 -14.57
C ARG A 75 7.90 -10.86 -13.31
N ARG A 76 7.14 -9.93 -12.80
CA ARG A 76 7.33 -9.35 -11.47
C ARG A 76 6.24 -9.88 -10.56
N ARG A 77 6.63 -10.58 -9.54
CA ARG A 77 5.72 -11.17 -8.55
C ARG A 77 5.09 -10.07 -7.71
N LEU A 78 3.85 -10.29 -7.30
CA LEU A 78 3.14 -9.46 -6.32
C LEU A 78 3.05 -10.17 -4.96
N ASP A 79 3.65 -11.36 -4.87
CA ASP A 79 3.53 -12.25 -3.71
C ASP A 79 3.99 -11.55 -2.44
N THR A 80 5.14 -10.85 -2.47
CA THR A 80 5.66 -10.11 -1.30
C THR A 80 4.65 -9.14 -0.71
N HIS A 81 3.86 -8.44 -1.54
CA HIS A 81 2.81 -7.54 -1.05
C HIS A 81 1.74 -8.31 -0.29
N PHE A 82 1.20 -9.37 -0.90
CA PHE A 82 0.09 -10.13 -0.33
C PHE A 82 0.52 -10.97 0.87
N GLU A 83 1.69 -11.58 0.84
CA GLU A 83 2.28 -12.28 1.98
C GLU A 83 2.44 -11.35 3.19
N GLY A 84 2.92 -10.13 2.97
CA GLY A 84 3.01 -9.12 4.00
C GLY A 84 1.65 -8.78 4.60
N PHE A 85 0.62 -8.57 3.79
CA PHE A 85 -0.73 -8.30 4.28
C PHE A 85 -1.34 -9.48 5.03
N ILE A 86 -1.13 -10.71 4.55
CA ILE A 86 -1.57 -11.93 5.24
C ILE A 86 -0.89 -12.06 6.60
N ASN A 87 0.42 -11.80 6.68
CA ASN A 87 1.13 -11.78 7.97
C ASN A 87 0.56 -10.75 8.95
N LEU A 88 0.08 -9.61 8.46
CA LEU A 88 -0.62 -8.60 9.26
C LEU A 88 -2.08 -8.97 9.59
N GLY A 89 -2.54 -10.16 9.20
CA GLY A 89 -3.86 -10.69 9.52
C GLY A 89 -4.94 -10.46 8.47
N ALA A 90 -4.58 -9.95 7.29
CA ALA A 90 -5.54 -9.82 6.19
C ALA A 90 -5.86 -11.16 5.54
N LYS A 91 -7.09 -11.30 5.06
CA LYS A 91 -7.54 -12.39 4.21
C LYS A 91 -7.34 -12.02 2.75
N PHE A 92 -6.71 -12.91 1.99
CA PHE A 92 -6.49 -12.73 0.56
C PHE A 92 -7.45 -13.60 -0.24
N ARG A 93 -7.97 -13.06 -1.35
CA ARG A 93 -8.72 -13.82 -2.33
C ARG A 93 -8.38 -13.38 -3.75
N TYR A 94 -8.52 -14.31 -4.68
CA TYR A 94 -8.39 -14.07 -6.10
C TYR A 94 -9.66 -14.48 -6.81
N GLU A 95 -10.35 -13.51 -7.43
CA GLU A 95 -11.53 -13.73 -8.25
C GLU A 95 -11.09 -14.03 -9.68
N ARG A 96 -11.19 -15.30 -10.09
CA ARG A 96 -10.69 -15.74 -11.41
C ARG A 96 -11.46 -15.15 -12.57
N GLU A 97 -12.77 -15.06 -12.44
CA GLU A 97 -13.65 -14.55 -13.50
C GLU A 97 -13.38 -13.08 -13.80
N ASP A 98 -13.16 -12.29 -12.76
CA ASP A 98 -12.91 -10.86 -12.85
C ASP A 98 -11.43 -10.47 -12.94
N HIS A 99 -10.52 -11.44 -12.86
CA HIS A 99 -9.06 -11.20 -12.80
C HIS A 99 -8.66 -10.15 -11.74
N PHE A 100 -9.08 -10.37 -10.52
CA PHE A 100 -9.09 -9.37 -9.47
C PHE A 100 -8.51 -9.95 -8.17
N TYR A 101 -7.67 -9.16 -7.49
CA TYR A 101 -7.12 -9.48 -6.19
C TYR A 101 -7.81 -8.65 -5.12
N GLY A 102 -8.22 -9.27 -4.02
CA GLY A 102 -8.78 -8.61 -2.86
C GLY A 102 -8.03 -8.97 -1.59
N VAL A 103 -7.86 -8.00 -0.71
CA VAL A 103 -7.40 -8.18 0.65
C VAL A 103 -8.36 -7.48 1.60
N GLU A 104 -8.73 -8.15 2.66
CA GLU A 104 -9.71 -7.66 3.63
C GLU A 104 -9.28 -8.05 5.04
N VAL A 105 -9.58 -7.21 6.02
CA VAL A 105 -9.37 -7.50 7.44
C VAL A 105 -10.60 -7.08 8.24
N GLU A 106 -10.96 -7.90 9.21
CA GLU A 106 -11.99 -7.56 10.20
C GLU A 106 -11.33 -6.83 11.37
N GLY A 107 -11.72 -5.57 11.59
CA GLY A 107 -11.08 -4.71 12.58
C GLY A 107 -9.75 -4.14 12.10
N ARG A 108 -8.75 -4.09 12.98
CA ARG A 108 -7.41 -3.58 12.68
C ARG A 108 -6.47 -4.69 12.25
N LEU A 109 -5.54 -4.36 11.38
CA LEU A 109 -4.36 -5.19 11.13
C LEU A 109 -3.59 -5.40 12.44
N LYS A 110 -2.88 -6.50 12.54
CA LYS A 110 -2.08 -6.85 13.74
C LYS A 110 -0.62 -6.93 13.37
N GLY A 111 0.22 -6.34 14.21
CA GLY A 111 1.66 -6.39 14.06
C GLY A 111 2.17 -7.84 14.06
N ALA A 112 3.18 -8.09 13.24
CA ALA A 112 3.76 -9.40 13.04
C ALA A 112 5.25 -9.33 12.77
N TYR A 113 5.97 -10.40 13.09
CA TYR A 113 7.33 -10.61 12.60
C TYR A 113 7.26 -11.29 11.23
N MET A 114 7.95 -10.75 10.24
CA MET A 114 8.02 -11.34 8.90
C MET A 114 9.41 -11.28 8.30
N LEU A 115 9.77 -12.34 7.59
CA LEU A 115 10.96 -12.42 6.76
C LEU A 115 10.48 -12.37 5.30
N LEU A 116 10.90 -11.36 4.55
CA LEU A 116 10.56 -11.25 3.13
C LEU A 116 11.47 -12.15 2.30
N ASP A 117 10.90 -12.89 1.35
CA ASP A 117 11.63 -13.75 0.43
C ASP A 117 12.59 -12.96 -0.47
N GLU A 118 12.23 -11.72 -0.77
CA GLU A 118 13.05 -10.79 -1.53
C GLU A 118 13.00 -9.37 -0.93
N ALA A 119 14.08 -8.62 -1.06
CA ALA A 119 14.13 -7.21 -0.67
C ALA A 119 13.35 -6.34 -1.69
N SER A 120 12.06 -6.58 -1.80
CA SER A 120 11.17 -5.85 -2.70
C SER A 120 10.93 -4.45 -2.18
N VAL A 121 11.28 -3.43 -2.96
CA VAL A 121 11.09 -2.03 -2.59
C VAL A 121 9.62 -1.68 -2.46
N THR A 122 8.83 -1.98 -3.49
CA THR A 122 7.39 -1.68 -3.48
C THR A 122 6.64 -2.58 -2.51
N GLY A 123 7.06 -3.83 -2.34
CA GLY A 123 6.52 -4.74 -1.33
C GLY A 123 6.76 -4.20 0.07
N THR A 124 8.00 -3.87 0.41
CA THR A 124 8.35 -3.28 1.71
C THR A 124 7.56 -1.98 1.96
N ALA A 125 7.53 -1.06 0.98
CA ALA A 125 6.81 0.20 1.11
C ALA A 125 5.31 -0.01 1.39
N ASN A 126 4.68 -0.94 0.68
CA ASN A 126 3.26 -1.23 0.83
C ASN A 126 2.94 -1.87 2.20
N ILE A 127 3.80 -2.78 2.66
CA ILE A 127 3.69 -3.38 4.00
C ILE A 127 3.88 -2.32 5.10
N VAL A 128 4.87 -1.44 4.96
CA VAL A 128 5.09 -0.33 5.90
C VAL A 128 3.85 0.56 5.99
N MET A 129 3.29 0.97 4.85
CA MET A 129 2.08 1.80 4.82
C MET A 129 0.86 1.11 5.46
N ALA A 130 0.79 -0.22 5.43
CA ALA A 130 -0.24 -0.97 6.13
C ALA A 130 0.06 -1.09 7.64
N ALA A 131 1.30 -1.38 8.00
CA ALA A 131 1.71 -1.68 9.37
C ALA A 131 1.69 -0.47 10.31
N VAL A 132 1.84 0.76 9.81
CA VAL A 132 1.85 1.97 10.66
C VAL A 132 0.55 2.18 11.41
N LEU A 133 -0.57 1.64 10.95
CA LEU A 133 -1.86 1.66 11.63
C LEU A 133 -2.27 0.30 12.21
N ALA A 134 -1.40 -0.71 12.17
CA ALA A 134 -1.66 -2.01 12.76
C ALA A 134 -1.61 -1.93 14.30
N GLU A 135 -2.27 -2.86 14.98
CA GLU A 135 -2.18 -3.01 16.43
C GLU A 135 -0.90 -3.75 16.80
N GLY A 136 -0.09 -3.18 17.70
CA GLY A 136 1.14 -3.81 18.20
C GLY A 136 2.37 -3.49 17.34
N ILE A 137 3.34 -4.39 17.34
CA ILE A 137 4.65 -4.20 16.73
C ILE A 137 4.79 -5.08 15.48
N THR A 138 5.23 -4.48 14.38
CA THR A 138 5.62 -5.18 13.16
C THR A 138 7.12 -5.12 13.00
N THR A 139 7.75 -6.26 12.74
CA THR A 139 9.17 -6.36 12.39
C THR A 139 9.31 -6.98 11.01
N ILE A 140 9.95 -6.26 10.10
CA ILE A 140 10.19 -6.69 8.71
C ILE A 140 11.70 -6.96 8.57
N TYR A 141 12.07 -8.22 8.41
CA TYR A 141 13.42 -8.64 8.08
C TYR A 141 13.57 -8.84 6.57
N ASN A 142 14.75 -8.59 6.03
CA ASN A 142 15.04 -8.50 4.61
C ASN A 142 14.22 -7.41 3.90
N ALA A 143 13.95 -6.31 4.63
CA ALA A 143 13.32 -5.12 4.08
C ALA A 143 14.25 -4.45 3.05
N ALA A 144 13.66 -3.83 2.03
CA ALA A 144 14.39 -2.95 1.14
C ALA A 144 14.88 -1.69 1.90
N CYS A 145 15.98 -1.12 1.45
CA CYS A 145 16.62 0.03 2.14
C CYS A 145 16.99 1.19 1.20
N GLU A 146 16.42 1.24 0.01
CA GLU A 146 16.65 2.27 -0.99
C GLU A 146 16.22 3.66 -0.51
N PRO A 147 16.83 4.73 -1.04
CA PRO A 147 16.60 6.11 -0.57
C PRO A 147 15.13 6.53 -0.55
N TYR A 148 14.35 6.15 -1.55
CA TYR A 148 12.93 6.52 -1.61
C TYR A 148 12.06 5.76 -0.59
N LEU A 149 12.42 4.53 -0.18
CA LEU A 149 11.78 3.87 0.95
C LEU A 149 12.12 4.57 2.26
N GLN A 150 13.38 5.00 2.43
CA GLN A 150 13.77 5.79 3.59
C GLN A 150 12.99 7.11 3.67
N GLN A 151 12.78 7.78 2.52
CA GLN A 151 11.96 9.00 2.46
C GLN A 151 10.51 8.73 2.85
N LEU A 152 9.90 7.64 2.36
CA LEU A 152 8.56 7.24 2.76
C LEU A 152 8.47 7.02 4.28
N CYS A 153 9.39 6.27 4.87
CA CYS A 153 9.41 6.03 6.31
C CYS A 153 9.58 7.33 7.13
N LYS A 154 10.44 8.24 6.67
CA LYS A 154 10.64 9.55 7.31
C LYS A 154 9.39 10.42 7.19
N MET A 155 8.72 10.42 6.05
CA MET A 155 7.45 11.12 5.85
C MET A 155 6.39 10.56 6.81
N LEU A 156 6.23 9.24 6.90
CA LEU A 156 5.28 8.63 7.83
C LEU A 156 5.60 8.96 9.28
N ASN A 157 6.89 8.97 9.67
CA ASN A 157 7.29 9.40 11.01
C ASN A 157 6.97 10.87 11.28
N SER A 158 7.10 11.75 10.27
CA SER A 158 6.67 13.16 10.43
C SER A 158 5.16 13.33 10.57
N MET A 159 4.39 12.33 10.15
CA MET A 159 2.93 12.24 10.33
C MET A 159 2.53 11.54 11.64
N GLY A 160 3.48 11.16 12.49
CA GLY A 160 3.22 10.53 13.78
C GLY A 160 3.42 9.02 13.82
N ALA A 161 3.87 8.38 12.75
CA ALA A 161 4.25 6.97 12.78
C ALA A 161 5.50 6.75 13.65
N LYS A 162 5.71 5.51 14.08
CA LYS A 162 6.85 5.10 14.90
C LYS A 162 7.63 3.99 14.18
N ILE A 163 8.51 4.40 13.27
CA ILE A 163 9.32 3.51 12.45
C ILE A 163 10.77 3.67 12.83
N THR A 164 11.46 2.57 13.12
CA THR A 164 12.91 2.49 13.41
C THR A 164 13.60 1.53 12.44
N GLY A 165 14.94 1.58 12.38
CA GLY A 165 15.72 0.76 11.44
C GLY A 165 15.69 1.28 10.00
N ILE A 166 15.28 2.53 9.78
CA ILE A 166 15.21 3.15 8.45
C ILE A 166 16.59 3.15 7.79
N GLY A 167 16.67 2.61 6.59
CA GLY A 167 17.93 2.47 5.83
C GLY A 167 18.69 1.18 6.14
N SER A 168 18.13 0.29 6.96
CA SER A 168 18.63 -1.06 7.17
C SER A 168 17.65 -2.10 6.59
N ASN A 169 18.07 -3.36 6.56
CA ASN A 169 17.23 -4.47 6.14
C ASN A 169 16.31 -5.01 7.26
N LEU A 170 16.31 -4.36 8.42
CA LEU A 170 15.47 -4.69 9.56
C LEU A 170 14.71 -3.45 10.00
N ILE A 171 13.42 -3.39 9.69
CA ILE A 171 12.52 -2.29 10.02
C ILE A 171 11.59 -2.75 11.14
N THR A 172 11.45 -1.93 12.18
CA THR A 172 10.47 -2.14 13.24
C THR A 172 9.48 -0.98 13.27
N ILE A 173 8.20 -1.32 13.36
CA ILE A 173 7.09 -0.37 13.33
C ILE A 173 6.21 -0.63 14.55
N GLU A 174 6.07 0.36 15.43
CA GLU A 174 5.04 0.37 16.45
C GLU A 174 3.80 1.05 15.86
N GLY A 175 2.71 0.31 15.75
CA GLY A 175 1.50 0.82 15.15
C GLY A 175 0.83 1.90 15.99
N VAL A 176 0.23 2.89 15.32
CA VAL A 176 -0.49 4.00 15.95
C VAL A 176 -1.96 3.99 15.54
N GLU A 177 -2.82 4.72 16.26
CA GLU A 177 -4.25 4.76 15.95
C GLU A 177 -4.58 5.65 14.75
N SER A 178 -3.81 6.73 14.57
CA SER A 178 -3.98 7.67 13.48
C SER A 178 -2.66 8.32 13.10
N LEU A 179 -2.60 8.82 11.87
CA LEU A 179 -1.55 9.71 11.37
C LEU A 179 -2.14 11.08 11.10
N GLY A 180 -1.36 12.16 11.29
CA GLY A 180 -1.81 13.54 11.10
C GLY A 180 -0.72 14.49 10.66
#